data_2342b0f75195808078cff97cc31a7f50
#
_entry.id   2342b0f75195808078cff97cc31a7f50
#
_cell.length_a   1.000
_cell.length_b   1.000
_cell.length_c   1.000
_cell.angle_alpha   90.00
_cell.angle_beta   90.00
_cell.angle_gamma   90.00
#
_symmetry.space_group_name_H-M   'P 1'
#
loop_
_entity.id
_entity.type
_entity.pdbx_description
1 polymer ?
#
loop_
_entity_poly.entity_id
_entity_poly.type
_entity_poly.pdbx_seq_one_letter_code
_entity_poly.pdbx_strand_id
1 'polypeptide(L)'
;MLIKVLAAEGNLSSASNVDSASVVRLYNGHSAALVITRKDSGGTTIGSFTLGTLQSIVIEKDFTDTLTAASNGGSVKAVKVAFTIS
;
A
#
# COMPACT_ATOMS: atom_id res chain seq x y z
N MET A 1 18.79 1.73 -7.81
CA MET A 1 17.75 2.60 -7.23
C MET A 1 17.52 2.21 -5.79
N LEU A 2 17.44 3.15 -4.91
CA LEU A 2 17.19 2.92 -3.50
C LEU A 2 15.83 3.48 -3.12
N ILE A 3 15.28 2.96 -2.00
CA ILE A 3 14.03 3.43 -1.44
C ILE A 3 14.35 4.18 -0.14
N LYS A 4 13.81 5.38 -0.01
CA LYS A 4 13.90 6.15 1.23
C LYS A 4 12.57 6.06 1.96
N VAL A 5 12.59 5.62 3.22
CA VAL A 5 11.39 5.54 4.06
C VAL A 5 11.08 6.93 4.62
N LEU A 6 9.85 7.40 4.44
CA LEU A 6 9.45 8.77 4.76
C LEU A 6 8.51 8.88 5.97
N ALA A 7 8.00 7.75 6.48
CA ALA A 7 7.04 7.74 7.57
C ALA A 7 7.11 6.42 8.33
N ALA A 8 6.39 6.33 9.44
CA ALA A 8 6.25 5.08 10.17
C ALA A 8 5.34 4.12 9.40
N GLU A 9 5.66 2.84 9.44
CA GLU A 9 4.85 1.80 8.80
C GLU A 9 3.52 1.63 9.53
N GLY A 10 2.45 1.57 8.76
CA GLY A 10 1.10 1.30 9.25
C GLY A 10 0.53 0.04 8.61
N ASN A 11 -0.79 -0.14 8.72
CA ASN A 11 -1.48 -1.28 8.14
C ASN A 11 -2.71 -0.81 7.34
N LEU A 12 -3.37 -1.76 6.65
CA LEU A 12 -4.55 -1.50 5.83
C LEU A 12 -5.82 -2.12 6.43
N SER A 13 -5.94 -2.15 7.76
CA SER A 13 -7.16 -2.62 8.41
C SER A 13 -8.37 -1.73 8.08
N SER A 14 -8.13 -0.50 7.68
CA SER A 14 -9.11 0.39 7.05
C SER A 14 -8.45 1.09 5.87
N ALA A 15 -9.26 1.69 5.00
CA ALA A 15 -8.74 2.44 3.86
C ALA A 15 -7.80 3.55 4.35
N SER A 16 -6.65 3.70 3.69
CA SER A 16 -5.62 4.66 4.10
C SER A 16 -4.97 5.29 2.89
N ASN A 17 -4.72 6.60 2.95
CA ASN A 17 -3.92 7.28 1.93
C ASN A 17 -2.40 7.14 2.18
N VAL A 18 -2.02 6.43 3.23
CA VAL A 18 -0.63 6.13 3.61
C VAL A 18 0.19 7.41 3.70
N ASP A 19 -0.25 8.32 4.58
CA ASP A 19 0.40 9.63 4.80
C ASP A 19 0.47 10.48 3.53
N SER A 20 -0.58 10.42 2.70
CA SER A 20 -0.65 11.14 1.42
C SER A 20 0.50 10.78 0.48
N ALA A 21 0.89 9.52 0.48
CA ALA A 21 2.02 9.04 -0.31
C ALA A 21 1.69 8.98 -1.81
N SER A 22 2.69 9.28 -2.63
CA SER A 22 2.65 9.01 -4.07
C SER A 22 3.31 7.66 -4.39
N VAL A 23 4.21 7.19 -3.54
CA VAL A 23 4.87 5.89 -3.68
C VAL A 23 4.75 5.16 -2.35
N VAL A 24 4.29 3.93 -2.41
CA VAL A 24 4.00 3.12 -1.21
C VAL A 24 4.67 1.77 -1.33
N ARG A 25 5.36 1.34 -0.27
CA ARG A 25 5.83 -0.03 -0.13
C ARG A 25 4.80 -0.81 0.66
N LEU A 26 4.38 -1.95 0.11
CA LEU A 26 3.42 -2.85 0.75
C LEU A 26 4.08 -4.19 1.04
N TYR A 27 3.71 -4.80 2.16
CA TYR A 27 4.14 -6.14 2.52
C TYR A 27 2.96 -6.93 3.05
N ASN A 28 2.74 -8.13 2.51
CA ASN A 28 1.68 -9.03 2.99
C ASN A 28 2.27 -10.03 3.99
N GLY A 29 2.03 -9.80 5.27
CA GLY A 29 2.45 -10.71 6.34
C GLY A 29 1.45 -11.82 6.66
N HIS A 30 0.34 -11.91 5.90
CA HIS A 30 -0.67 -12.95 6.12
C HIS A 30 -0.24 -14.28 5.48
N SER A 31 -0.85 -15.38 5.91
CA SER A 31 -0.54 -16.73 5.40
C SER A 31 -1.19 -17.04 4.06
N ALA A 32 -2.00 -16.13 3.50
CA ALA A 32 -2.63 -16.27 2.19
C ALA A 32 -2.46 -15.00 1.38
N ALA A 33 -2.59 -15.12 0.06
CA ALA A 33 -2.60 -13.96 -0.83
C ALA A 33 -3.81 -13.07 -0.53
N LEU A 34 -3.63 -11.76 -0.62
CA LEU A 34 -4.67 -10.78 -0.35
C LEU A 34 -4.83 -9.84 -1.54
N VAL A 35 -6.06 -9.39 -1.78
CA VAL A 35 -6.35 -8.42 -2.83
C VAL A 35 -6.25 -7.01 -2.25
N ILE A 36 -5.43 -6.18 -2.89
CA ILE A 36 -5.26 -4.78 -2.51
C ILE A 36 -6.00 -3.93 -3.53
N THR A 37 -6.86 -3.03 -3.08
CA THR A 37 -7.68 -2.17 -3.93
C THR A 37 -7.24 -0.73 -3.78
N ARG A 38 -7.07 -0.04 -4.93
CA ARG A 38 -6.81 1.40 -4.99
C ARG A 38 -8.11 2.12 -5.31
N LYS A 39 -8.45 3.11 -4.50
CA LYS A 39 -9.65 3.94 -4.68
C LYS A 39 -9.25 5.41 -4.73
N ASP A 40 -10.03 6.20 -5.45
CA ASP A 40 -9.82 7.65 -5.46
C ASP A 40 -10.32 8.29 -4.15
N SER A 41 -10.17 9.60 -4.01
CA SER A 41 -10.57 10.33 -2.81
C SER A 41 -12.09 10.30 -2.56
N GLY A 42 -12.88 10.01 -3.59
CA GLY A 42 -14.33 9.87 -3.47
C GLY A 42 -14.78 8.45 -3.14
N GLY A 43 -13.85 7.49 -3.03
CA GLY A 43 -14.17 6.11 -2.72
C GLY A 43 -14.45 5.23 -3.93
N THR A 44 -14.26 5.75 -5.15
CA THR A 44 -14.44 4.98 -6.38
C THR A 44 -13.23 4.09 -6.63
N THR A 45 -13.45 2.82 -6.88
CA THR A 45 -12.38 1.87 -7.18
C THR A 45 -11.73 2.22 -8.51
N ILE A 46 -10.39 2.41 -8.48
CA ILE A 46 -9.58 2.65 -9.68
C ILE A 46 -9.04 1.32 -10.20
N GLY A 47 -8.57 0.44 -9.32
CA GLY A 47 -8.03 -0.84 -9.69
C GLY A 47 -7.68 -1.68 -8.47
N SER A 48 -7.30 -2.92 -8.72
CA SER A 48 -6.90 -3.85 -7.66
C SER A 48 -5.84 -4.81 -8.19
N PHE A 49 -5.10 -5.42 -7.25
CA PHE A 49 -4.12 -6.45 -7.58
C PHE A 49 -3.99 -7.41 -6.41
N THR A 50 -3.45 -8.60 -6.70
CA THR A 50 -3.21 -9.62 -5.67
C THR A 50 -1.77 -9.53 -5.18
N LEU A 51 -1.60 -9.40 -3.87
CA LEU A 51 -0.29 -9.43 -3.22
C LEU A 51 -0.13 -10.79 -2.55
N GLY A 52 0.84 -11.57 -3.03
CA GLY A 52 1.08 -12.92 -2.51
C GLY A 52 1.57 -12.92 -1.07
N THR A 53 1.45 -14.05 -0.41
CA THR A 53 1.89 -14.19 0.98
C THR A 53 3.40 -13.95 1.08
N LEU A 54 3.80 -13.21 2.11
CA LEU A 54 5.19 -12.82 2.39
C LEU A 54 5.87 -12.07 1.24
N GLN A 55 5.09 -11.49 0.33
CA GLN A 55 5.60 -10.67 -0.76
C GLN A 55 5.53 -9.19 -0.41
N SER A 56 6.45 -8.43 -0.99
CA SER A 56 6.42 -6.98 -0.92
C SER A 56 6.42 -6.40 -2.33
N ILE A 57 5.84 -5.20 -2.47
CA ILE A 57 5.77 -4.50 -3.74
C ILE A 57 5.80 -3.00 -3.46
N VAL A 58 6.34 -2.24 -4.41
CA VAL A 58 6.29 -0.78 -4.38
C VAL A 58 5.40 -0.33 -5.52
N ILE A 59 4.39 0.47 -5.20
CA ILE A 59 3.43 0.97 -6.18
C ILE A 59 3.37 2.49 -6.15
N GLU A 60 2.93 3.06 -7.26
CA GLU A 60 2.65 4.50 -7.38
C GLU A 60 1.14 4.73 -7.31
N LYS A 61 0.74 5.83 -6.68
CA LYS A 61 -0.65 6.28 -6.67
C LYS A 61 -0.68 7.81 -6.55
N ASP A 62 -1.85 8.41 -6.79
CA ASP A 62 -2.04 9.82 -6.49
C ASP A 62 -2.06 10.01 -4.97
N PHE A 63 -1.57 11.15 -4.49
CA PHE A 63 -1.41 11.38 -3.05
C PHE A 63 -2.74 11.37 -2.29
N THR A 64 -3.87 11.60 -2.98
CA THR A 64 -5.22 11.56 -2.38
C THR A 64 -5.87 10.20 -2.46
N ASP A 65 -5.30 9.24 -3.23
CA ASP A 65 -5.86 7.91 -3.37
C ASP A 65 -5.66 7.10 -2.10
N THR A 66 -6.62 6.22 -1.82
CA THR A 66 -6.54 5.31 -0.69
C THR A 66 -6.27 3.88 -1.15
N LEU A 67 -5.67 3.10 -0.27
CA LEU A 67 -5.47 1.67 -0.45
C LEU A 67 -6.22 0.94 0.65
N THR A 68 -6.77 -0.22 0.30
CA THR A 68 -7.42 -1.10 1.28
C THR A 68 -7.20 -2.55 0.89
N ALA A 69 -7.15 -3.44 1.87
CA ALA A 69 -7.13 -4.87 1.63
C ALA A 69 -8.56 -5.41 1.72
N ALA A 70 -8.90 -6.37 0.86
CA ALA A 70 -10.24 -6.96 0.84
C ALA A 70 -10.54 -7.70 2.16
N SER A 71 -9.50 -8.26 2.82
CA SER A 71 -9.63 -8.93 4.10
C SER A 71 -8.26 -8.92 4.79
N ASN A 72 -8.24 -9.13 6.11
CA ASN A 72 -7.00 -9.26 6.89
C ASN A 72 -6.00 -8.10 6.68
N GLY A 73 -6.54 -6.89 6.50
CA GLY A 73 -5.72 -5.70 6.23
C GLY A 73 -4.73 -5.37 7.34
N GLY A 74 -4.97 -5.83 8.55
CA GLY A 74 -4.03 -5.67 9.66
C GLY A 74 -2.71 -6.42 9.44
N SER A 75 -2.70 -7.42 8.56
CA SER A 75 -1.48 -8.15 8.19
C SER A 75 -0.73 -7.50 7.04
N VAL A 76 -1.30 -6.51 6.37
CA VAL A 76 -0.65 -5.78 5.27
C VAL A 76 0.01 -4.54 5.85
N LYS A 77 1.32 -4.46 5.71
CA LYS A 77 2.10 -3.30 6.15
C LYS A 77 2.27 -2.34 4.99
N ALA A 78 2.09 -1.06 5.25
CA ALA A 78 2.19 -0.01 4.23
C ALA A 78 3.00 1.15 4.77
N VAL A 79 3.91 1.67 3.96
CA VAL A 79 4.74 2.80 4.36
C VAL A 79 4.99 3.73 3.17
N LYS A 80 4.97 5.02 3.45
CA LYS A 80 5.31 6.06 2.49
C LYS A 80 6.81 6.01 2.21
N VAL A 81 7.17 5.93 0.93
CA VAL A 81 8.58 5.89 0.52
C VAL A 81 8.80 6.83 -0.66
N ALA A 82 10.05 7.05 -0.99
CA ALA A 82 10.48 7.74 -2.21
C ALA A 82 11.60 6.95 -2.84
N PHE A 83 11.70 7.00 -4.17
CA PHE A 83 12.84 6.46 -4.87
C PHE A 83 13.97 7.48 -4.86
N THR A 84 15.19 7.00 -4.66
CA THR A 84 16.38 7.82 -4.73
C THR A 84 17.36 7.21 -5.72
N ILE A 85 18.17 8.07 -6.34
CA ILE A 85 19.30 7.65 -7.16
C ILE A 85 20.51 7.63 -6.26
N SER A 86 21.16 6.50 -6.18
CA SER A 86 22.35 6.36 -5.36
C SER A 86 23.60 6.21 -6.22
#